data_ab50a4e37bcef15701a6b11f1e1d3762
#
_entry.id   ab50a4e37bcef15701a6b11f1e1d3762
#
_cell.length_a   1.000
_cell.length_b   1.000
_cell.length_c   1.000
_cell.angle_alpha   90.00
_cell.angle_beta   90.00
_cell.angle_gamma   90.00
#
_symmetry.space_group_name_H-M   'P 1'
#
loop_
_entity.id
_entity.type
_entity.pdbx_description
1 polymer ?
#
loop_
_entity_poly.entity_id
_entity_poly.type
_entity_poly.pdbx_seq_one_letter_code
_entity_poly.pdbx_strand_id
1 'polypeptide(L)'
;MKKLVLSIIAGLALMLGLTNVVQADEYLRIGMEAAYAPFNWTQDDDSNGAVKIDGTNQYANGYDVQIAKKIAKDLGKEPLVVKTKWEGLVPALTSGKIDMIIAGMSPTAERKQEIAFSSSYYTSEPVLLVKKDSAYANAKTLDDFKDAKITSQQGVYLYDLISQIPGAKKETAMGDF
;
A
#
# COMPACT_ATOMS: atom_id res chain seq x y z
N MET A 1 48.13 -4.18 -46.75
CA MET A 1 48.13 -3.39 -45.50
C MET A 1 46.87 -2.52 -45.33
N LYS A 2 46.36 -1.83 -46.34
CA LYS A 2 45.13 -0.99 -46.19
C LYS A 2 43.83 -1.74 -45.84
N LYS A 3 43.68 -3.01 -46.24
CA LYS A 3 42.47 -3.83 -45.94
C LYS A 3 42.46 -4.37 -44.51
N LEU A 4 43.62 -4.55 -43.85
CA LEU A 4 43.71 -5.04 -42.48
C LEU A 4 43.37 -3.96 -41.44
N VAL A 5 43.72 -2.70 -41.76
CA VAL A 5 43.43 -1.55 -40.87
C VAL A 5 41.91 -1.23 -40.82
N LEU A 6 41.22 -1.41 -41.97
CA LEU A 6 39.75 -1.17 -42.04
C LEU A 6 38.96 -2.18 -41.21
N SER A 7 39.41 -3.44 -41.13
CA SER A 7 38.75 -4.49 -40.35
C SER A 7 38.89 -4.30 -38.82
N ILE A 8 39.99 -3.69 -38.38
CA ILE A 8 40.25 -3.40 -36.94
C ILE A 8 39.37 -2.23 -36.46
N ILE A 9 39.19 -1.21 -37.31
CA ILE A 9 38.33 -0.04 -36.97
C ILE A 9 36.85 -0.45 -36.91
N ALA A 10 36.38 -1.34 -37.81
CA ALA A 10 35.02 -1.86 -37.77
C ALA A 10 34.74 -2.75 -36.54
N GLY A 11 35.73 -3.51 -36.05
CA GLY A 11 35.63 -4.33 -34.86
C GLY A 11 35.58 -3.50 -33.56
N LEU A 12 36.28 -2.37 -33.52
CA LEU A 12 36.27 -1.50 -32.32
C LEU A 12 35.00 -0.66 -32.19
N ALA A 13 34.33 -0.36 -33.30
CA ALA A 13 33.04 0.38 -33.29
C ALA A 13 31.85 -0.49 -32.82
N LEU A 14 31.96 -1.83 -32.95
CA LEU A 14 30.89 -2.74 -32.49
C LEU A 14 30.95 -3.05 -30.97
N MET A 15 32.08 -2.76 -30.31
CA MET A 15 32.23 -2.98 -28.87
C MET A 15 31.73 -1.81 -27.99
N LEU A 16 31.36 -0.67 -28.59
CA LEU A 16 30.91 0.53 -27.88
C LEU A 16 29.37 0.63 -27.79
N GLY A 17 28.62 -0.38 -28.23
CA GLY A 17 27.16 -0.31 -28.41
C GLY A 17 26.31 -1.06 -27.40
N LEU A 18 26.86 -1.64 -26.33
CA LEU A 18 26.07 -2.44 -25.37
C LEU A 18 26.35 -2.02 -23.92
N THR A 19 26.37 -0.75 -23.63
CA THR A 19 25.96 -0.32 -22.30
C THR A 19 24.46 -0.34 -22.27
N ASN A 20 23.87 -1.45 -21.86
CA ASN A 20 22.52 -1.41 -21.28
C ASN A 20 22.62 -0.48 -20.08
N VAL A 21 22.35 0.80 -20.28
CA VAL A 21 22.01 1.71 -19.19
C VAL A 21 20.72 1.11 -18.64
N VAL A 22 20.83 0.31 -17.58
CA VAL A 22 19.66 0.01 -16.74
C VAL A 22 19.23 1.38 -16.23
N GLN A 23 18.26 1.97 -16.91
CA GLN A 23 17.64 3.20 -16.46
C GLN A 23 17.01 2.83 -15.13
N ALA A 24 17.60 3.29 -14.04
CA ALA A 24 17.03 3.12 -12.72
C ALA A 24 15.60 3.64 -12.80
N ASP A 25 14.64 2.82 -12.35
CA ASP A 25 13.23 3.18 -12.36
C ASP A 25 13.08 4.52 -11.62
N GLU A 26 12.69 5.56 -12.32
CA GLU A 26 12.61 6.93 -11.79
C GLU A 26 11.61 7.02 -10.64
N TYR A 27 10.62 6.14 -10.65
CA TYR A 27 9.53 6.11 -9.68
C TYR A 27 9.73 5.04 -8.60
N LEU A 28 9.28 5.38 -7.39
CA LEU A 28 8.95 4.43 -6.35
C LEU A 28 7.44 4.21 -6.37
N ARG A 29 7.00 3.02 -6.79
CA ARG A 29 5.58 2.67 -6.91
C ARG A 29 5.05 2.19 -5.57
N ILE A 30 4.12 2.95 -4.99
CA ILE A 30 3.57 2.70 -3.65
C ILE A 30 2.13 2.22 -3.78
N GLY A 31 1.83 1.00 -3.30
CA GLY A 31 0.48 0.46 -3.22
C GLY A 31 -0.28 0.96 -2.01
N MET A 32 -1.50 1.46 -2.22
CA MET A 32 -2.47 1.81 -1.19
C MET A 32 -3.89 1.84 -1.78
N GLU A 33 -4.91 1.80 -0.93
CA GLU A 33 -6.30 1.93 -1.40
C GLU A 33 -6.66 3.37 -1.78
N ALA A 34 -6.01 4.35 -1.15
CA ALA A 34 -6.32 5.78 -1.26
C ALA A 34 -7.80 6.09 -0.95
N ALA A 35 -8.35 5.41 0.06
CA ALA A 35 -9.73 5.52 0.55
C ALA A 35 -9.82 5.50 2.09
N TYR A 36 -8.71 5.62 2.81
CA TYR A 36 -8.60 5.47 4.26
C TYR A 36 -8.06 6.75 4.92
N ALA A 37 -8.89 7.80 5.00
CA ALA A 37 -8.55 9.04 5.69
C ALA A 37 -8.43 8.82 7.23
N PRO A 38 -7.49 9.48 7.92
CA PRO A 38 -6.52 10.47 7.47
C PRO A 38 -5.18 9.87 6.99
N PHE A 39 -5.10 8.54 6.85
CA PHE A 39 -3.86 7.85 6.46
C PHE A 39 -3.59 7.97 4.96
N ASN A 40 -4.59 7.67 4.13
CA ASN A 40 -4.49 7.84 2.69
C ASN A 40 -5.89 8.06 2.09
N TRP A 41 -6.02 9.05 1.21
CA TRP A 41 -7.27 9.35 0.50
C TRP A 41 -7.00 9.89 -0.89
N THR A 42 -8.01 9.83 -1.77
CA THR A 42 -7.98 10.40 -3.12
C THR A 42 -8.48 11.84 -3.10
N GLN A 43 -7.81 12.73 -3.84
CA GLN A 43 -8.23 14.11 -4.12
C GLN A 43 -8.00 14.47 -5.58
N ASP A 44 -8.61 15.57 -6.06
CA ASP A 44 -8.62 15.93 -7.48
C ASP A 44 -7.47 16.85 -7.89
N ASP A 45 -6.71 17.39 -6.94
CA ASP A 45 -5.59 18.29 -7.19
C ASP A 45 -4.33 17.87 -6.42
N ASP A 46 -3.20 18.50 -6.72
CA ASP A 46 -1.89 18.27 -6.11
C ASP A 46 -1.65 19.07 -4.82
N SER A 47 -2.67 19.74 -4.29
CA SER A 47 -2.56 20.58 -3.10
C SER A 47 -2.04 19.80 -1.89
N ASN A 48 -1.43 20.55 -0.95
CA ASN A 48 -0.87 19.99 0.29
C ASN A 48 0.16 18.87 0.07
N GLY A 49 0.82 18.87 -1.10
CA GLY A 49 1.86 17.91 -1.43
C GLY A 49 1.35 16.51 -1.71
N ALA A 50 0.15 16.40 -2.26
CA ALA A 50 -0.40 15.14 -2.74
C ALA A 50 0.48 14.53 -3.85
N VAL A 51 0.42 13.23 -4.01
CA VAL A 51 1.19 12.44 -4.97
C VAL A 51 0.26 11.90 -6.05
N LYS A 52 0.70 11.93 -7.30
CA LYS A 52 -0.11 11.46 -8.43
C LYS A 52 -0.46 9.98 -8.28
N ILE A 53 -1.70 9.64 -8.61
CA ILE A 53 -2.16 8.26 -8.73
C ILE A 53 -1.95 7.80 -10.17
N ASP A 54 -1.22 6.70 -10.34
CA ASP A 54 -0.90 6.13 -11.64
C ASP A 54 -2.15 5.85 -12.48
N GLY A 55 -2.05 6.16 -13.79
CA GLY A 55 -3.14 5.94 -14.74
C GLY A 55 -4.38 6.84 -14.54
N THR A 56 -4.32 7.85 -13.68
CA THR A 56 -5.45 8.75 -13.40
C THR A 56 -5.06 10.23 -13.47
N ASN A 57 -6.06 11.12 -13.37
CA ASN A 57 -5.85 12.56 -13.17
C ASN A 57 -5.98 12.96 -11.69
N GLN A 58 -6.05 12.00 -10.78
CA GLN A 58 -6.24 12.20 -9.36
C GLN A 58 -4.93 12.04 -8.58
N TYR A 59 -4.96 12.43 -7.33
CA TYR A 59 -3.83 12.44 -6.42
C TYR A 59 -4.20 11.76 -5.11
N ALA A 60 -3.21 11.19 -4.45
CA ALA A 60 -3.35 10.64 -3.11
C ALA A 60 -2.70 11.58 -2.10
N ASN A 61 -3.32 11.73 -0.93
CA ASN A 61 -2.76 12.48 0.18
C ASN A 61 -3.01 11.73 1.49
N GLY A 62 -2.37 12.18 2.57
CA GLY A 62 -2.49 11.60 3.90
C GLY A 62 -1.16 11.23 4.53
N TYR A 63 -1.23 10.72 5.77
CA TYR A 63 -0.07 10.36 6.55
C TYR A 63 0.84 9.34 5.82
N ASP A 64 0.26 8.28 5.27
CA ASP A 64 0.98 7.26 4.50
C ASP A 64 1.69 7.85 3.28
N VAL A 65 1.05 8.81 2.61
CA VAL A 65 1.63 9.51 1.44
C VAL A 65 2.83 10.37 1.86
N GLN A 66 2.79 11.03 3.02
CA GLN A 66 3.93 11.79 3.50
C GLN A 66 5.11 10.87 3.88
N ILE A 67 4.85 9.68 4.43
CA ILE A 67 5.87 8.66 4.67
C ILE A 67 6.46 8.18 3.32
N ALA A 68 5.60 7.88 2.33
CA ALA A 68 6.02 7.48 0.99
C ALA A 68 6.96 8.49 0.33
N LYS A 69 6.62 9.78 0.40
CA LYS A 69 7.46 10.88 -0.13
C LYS A 69 8.83 10.93 0.53
N LYS A 70 8.88 10.76 1.85
CA LYS A 70 10.14 10.76 2.58
C LYS A 70 11.04 9.61 2.15
N ILE A 71 10.48 8.40 2.05
CA ILE A 71 11.21 7.21 1.61
C ILE A 71 11.69 7.38 0.16
N ALA A 72 10.81 7.83 -0.75
CA ALA A 72 11.17 8.07 -2.14
C ALA A 72 12.33 9.06 -2.26
N LYS A 73 12.26 10.18 -1.54
CA LYS A 73 13.35 11.18 -1.48
C LYS A 73 14.67 10.58 -1.01
N ASP A 74 14.65 9.78 0.05
CA ASP A 74 15.86 9.15 0.61
C ASP A 74 16.47 8.12 -0.37
N LEU A 75 15.64 7.54 -1.24
CA LEU A 75 16.05 6.62 -2.32
C LEU A 75 16.42 7.34 -3.63
N GLY A 76 16.29 8.67 -3.70
CA GLY A 76 16.52 9.44 -4.93
C GLY A 76 15.50 9.17 -6.04
N LYS A 77 14.25 8.80 -5.66
CA LYS A 77 13.15 8.47 -6.57
C LYS A 77 11.96 9.43 -6.40
N GLU A 78 11.10 9.48 -7.43
CA GLU A 78 9.82 10.16 -7.34
C GLU A 78 8.74 9.19 -6.83
N PRO A 79 7.88 9.59 -5.89
CA PRO A 79 6.79 8.75 -5.42
C PRO A 79 5.68 8.68 -6.48
N LEU A 80 5.14 7.48 -6.70
CA LEU A 80 3.98 7.24 -7.57
C LEU A 80 3.01 6.29 -6.85
N VAL A 81 1.77 6.74 -6.63
CA VAL A 81 0.77 5.90 -5.96
C VAL A 81 0.08 4.99 -6.97
N VAL A 82 0.09 3.70 -6.70
CA VAL A 82 -0.67 2.70 -7.46
C VAL A 82 -1.90 2.31 -6.62
N LYS A 83 -3.05 2.92 -6.97
CA LYS A 83 -4.30 2.66 -6.27
C LYS A 83 -4.74 1.21 -6.49
N THR A 84 -4.85 0.46 -5.42
CA THR A 84 -5.09 -0.98 -5.45
C THR A 84 -6.05 -1.36 -4.32
N LYS A 85 -7.06 -2.18 -4.59
CA LYS A 85 -7.93 -2.73 -3.53
C LYS A 85 -7.09 -3.48 -2.51
N TRP A 86 -7.55 -3.49 -1.26
CA TRP A 86 -6.82 -4.09 -0.13
C TRP A 86 -6.26 -5.48 -0.42
N GLU A 87 -7.11 -6.39 -0.89
CA GLU A 87 -6.73 -7.78 -1.18
C GLU A 87 -5.72 -7.92 -2.33
N GLY A 88 -5.62 -6.91 -3.18
CA GLY A 88 -4.68 -6.87 -4.30
C GLY A 88 -3.29 -6.35 -3.93
N LEU A 89 -3.08 -5.78 -2.73
CA LEU A 89 -1.82 -5.13 -2.35
C LEU A 89 -0.66 -6.13 -2.25
N VAL A 90 -0.83 -7.23 -1.52
CA VAL A 90 0.23 -8.25 -1.39
C VAL A 90 0.52 -8.92 -2.73
N PRO A 91 -0.47 -9.37 -3.53
CA PRO A 91 -0.22 -9.85 -4.90
C PRO A 91 0.47 -8.83 -5.81
N ALA A 92 0.14 -7.55 -5.72
CA ALA A 92 0.80 -6.51 -6.51
C ALA A 92 2.28 -6.35 -6.13
N LEU A 93 2.61 -6.45 -4.85
CA LEU A 93 3.99 -6.40 -4.37
C LEU A 93 4.78 -7.63 -4.82
N THR A 94 4.26 -8.83 -4.61
CA THR A 94 4.96 -10.08 -4.96
C THR A 94 5.14 -10.27 -6.46
N SER A 95 4.25 -9.69 -7.29
CA SER A 95 4.39 -9.68 -8.76
C SER A 95 5.30 -8.55 -9.29
N GLY A 96 5.79 -7.65 -8.44
CA GLY A 96 6.61 -6.51 -8.84
C GLY A 96 5.82 -5.39 -9.53
N LYS A 97 4.49 -5.38 -9.44
CA LYS A 97 3.65 -4.28 -9.93
C LYS A 97 3.82 -3.01 -9.10
N ILE A 98 4.09 -3.17 -7.81
CA ILE A 98 4.46 -2.10 -6.87
C ILE A 98 5.76 -2.48 -6.16
N ASP A 99 6.47 -1.48 -5.65
CA ASP A 99 7.76 -1.66 -4.98
C ASP A 99 7.59 -1.78 -3.46
N MET A 100 6.55 -1.18 -2.91
CA MET A 100 6.19 -1.27 -1.49
C MET A 100 4.72 -0.99 -1.23
N ILE A 101 4.25 -1.44 -0.08
CA ILE A 101 2.91 -1.13 0.45
C ILE A 101 3.08 -0.14 1.60
N ILE A 102 2.42 1.02 1.52
CA ILE A 102 2.28 1.97 2.63
C ILE A 102 0.80 2.31 2.76
N ALA A 103 0.08 1.54 3.59
CA ALA A 103 -1.37 1.53 3.65
C ALA A 103 -1.91 1.16 5.05
N GLY A 104 -1.18 1.45 6.11
CA GLY A 104 -1.56 1.03 7.46
C GLY A 104 -1.61 -0.49 7.64
N MET A 105 -0.89 -1.25 6.83
CA MET A 105 -0.94 -2.72 6.85
C MET A 105 -0.24 -3.30 8.07
N SER A 106 -0.99 -4.01 8.92
CA SER A 106 -0.45 -4.68 10.11
C SER A 106 0.38 -5.91 9.73
N PRO A 107 1.56 -6.14 10.39
CA PRO A 107 2.47 -7.24 10.13
C PRO A 107 2.01 -8.53 10.82
N THR A 108 0.95 -9.16 10.29
CA THR A 108 0.47 -10.45 10.82
C THR A 108 1.48 -11.58 10.54
N ALA A 109 1.41 -12.67 11.31
CA ALA A 109 2.26 -13.83 11.11
C ALA A 109 2.11 -14.44 9.71
N GLU A 110 0.89 -14.47 9.18
CA GLU A 110 0.57 -14.94 7.84
C GLU A 110 1.26 -14.07 6.77
N ARG A 111 1.08 -12.74 6.81
CA ARG A 111 1.69 -11.82 5.84
C ARG A 111 3.21 -11.86 5.86
N LYS A 112 3.81 -12.06 7.04
CA LYS A 112 5.27 -12.19 7.17
C LYS A 112 5.85 -13.45 6.51
N GLN A 113 5.02 -14.41 6.13
CA GLN A 113 5.46 -15.56 5.33
C GLN A 113 5.61 -15.22 3.85
N GLU A 114 4.91 -14.18 3.38
CA GLU A 114 4.88 -13.79 1.98
C GLU A 114 5.71 -12.54 1.68
N ILE A 115 5.72 -11.56 2.59
CA ILE A 115 6.37 -10.26 2.42
C ILE A 115 7.13 -9.83 3.67
N ALA A 116 8.17 -9.02 3.48
CA ALA A 116 8.92 -8.39 4.56
C ALA A 116 8.22 -7.11 5.05
N PHE A 117 8.42 -6.78 6.33
CA PHE A 117 7.92 -5.55 6.94
C PHE A 117 9.06 -4.74 7.53
N SER A 118 8.93 -3.41 7.48
CA SER A 118 9.76 -2.48 8.23
C SER A 118 9.41 -2.48 9.72
N SER A 119 10.12 -1.68 10.52
CA SER A 119 9.62 -1.27 11.83
C SER A 119 8.31 -0.49 11.68
N SER A 120 7.48 -0.51 12.74
CA SER A 120 6.20 0.19 12.74
C SER A 120 6.40 1.71 12.66
N TYR A 121 5.71 2.37 11.75
CA TYR A 121 5.69 3.83 11.63
C TYR A 121 4.46 4.46 12.30
N TYR A 122 3.47 3.65 12.67
CA TYR A 122 2.27 4.04 13.41
C TYR A 122 1.77 2.87 14.25
N THR A 123 1.15 3.15 15.39
CA THR A 123 0.54 2.14 16.27
C THR A 123 -0.85 2.61 16.68
N SER A 124 -1.83 1.73 16.59
CA SER A 124 -3.22 1.97 17.00
C SER A 124 -3.80 0.72 17.66
N GLU A 125 -4.88 0.91 18.39
CA GLU A 125 -5.64 -0.18 18.99
C GLU A 125 -6.93 -0.42 18.19
N PRO A 126 -7.37 -1.68 18.03
CA PRO A 126 -8.68 -2.00 17.47
C PRO A 126 -9.80 -1.41 18.34
N VAL A 127 -10.79 -0.84 17.68
CA VAL A 127 -11.99 -0.30 18.34
C VAL A 127 -13.25 -0.78 17.64
N LEU A 128 -14.37 -0.80 18.35
CA LEU A 128 -15.69 -1.03 17.77
C LEU A 128 -16.37 0.31 17.53
N LEU A 129 -16.73 0.57 16.27
CA LEU A 129 -17.50 1.74 15.89
C LEU A 129 -18.99 1.39 15.96
N VAL A 130 -19.75 2.18 16.70
CA VAL A 130 -21.20 2.01 16.88
C VAL A 130 -21.95 3.30 16.57
N LYS A 131 -23.21 3.19 16.15
CA LYS A 131 -24.08 4.37 16.01
C LYS A 131 -24.29 5.01 17.37
N LYS A 132 -24.30 6.34 17.42
CA LYS A 132 -24.46 7.13 18.65
C LYS A 132 -25.74 6.81 19.42
N ASP A 133 -26.79 6.42 18.71
CA ASP A 133 -28.12 6.07 19.24
C ASP A 133 -28.38 4.55 19.29
N SER A 134 -27.37 3.73 19.13
CA SER A 134 -27.50 2.28 19.18
C SER A 134 -27.60 1.76 20.61
N ALA A 135 -28.14 0.54 20.79
CA ALA A 135 -28.12 -0.15 22.07
C ALA A 135 -26.72 -0.35 22.65
N TYR A 136 -25.68 -0.28 21.79
CA TYR A 136 -24.28 -0.50 22.15
C TYR A 136 -23.51 0.80 22.40
N ALA A 137 -24.16 1.99 22.33
CA ALA A 137 -23.50 3.29 22.47
C ALA A 137 -22.78 3.48 23.82
N ASN A 138 -23.24 2.79 24.86
CA ASN A 138 -22.68 2.86 26.21
C ASN A 138 -21.92 1.58 26.61
N ALA A 139 -21.62 0.69 25.66
CA ALA A 139 -20.86 -0.53 25.90
C ALA A 139 -19.46 -0.20 26.45
N LYS A 140 -19.01 -0.96 27.44
CA LYS A 140 -17.70 -0.79 28.11
C LYS A 140 -16.83 -2.03 28.03
N THR A 141 -17.44 -3.18 27.78
CA THR A 141 -16.77 -4.48 27.70
C THR A 141 -17.17 -5.19 26.41
N LEU A 142 -16.41 -6.21 26.03
CA LEU A 142 -16.77 -7.03 24.87
C LEU A 142 -18.05 -7.84 25.09
N ASP A 143 -18.38 -8.20 26.32
CA ASP A 143 -19.62 -8.92 26.65
C ASP A 143 -20.89 -8.08 26.37
N ASP A 144 -20.78 -6.76 26.43
CA ASP A 144 -21.89 -5.86 26.13
C ASP A 144 -22.32 -5.92 24.66
N PHE A 145 -21.50 -6.52 23.78
CA PHE A 145 -21.80 -6.72 22.37
C PHE A 145 -22.45 -8.07 22.04
N LYS A 146 -22.91 -8.80 23.06
CA LYS A 146 -23.69 -10.02 22.82
C LYS A 146 -24.85 -9.73 21.87
N ASP A 147 -25.04 -10.63 20.89
CA ASP A 147 -26.01 -10.53 19.79
C ASP A 147 -25.81 -9.35 18.81
N ALA A 148 -24.78 -8.52 19.00
CA ALA A 148 -24.43 -7.48 18.06
C ALA A 148 -24.01 -8.08 16.70
N LYS A 149 -24.50 -7.48 15.61
CA LYS A 149 -24.07 -7.78 14.25
C LYS A 149 -22.84 -6.94 13.93
N ILE A 150 -21.71 -7.60 13.74
CA ILE A 150 -20.41 -6.94 13.56
C ILE A 150 -19.78 -7.39 12.25
N THR A 151 -19.26 -6.44 11.49
CA THR A 151 -18.50 -6.68 10.26
C THR A 151 -17.23 -5.83 10.23
N SER A 152 -16.36 -6.09 9.28
CA SER A 152 -15.18 -5.32 8.95
C SER A 152 -14.86 -5.51 7.48
N GLN A 153 -13.82 -4.84 6.99
CA GLN A 153 -13.34 -5.03 5.63
C GLN A 153 -12.81 -6.47 5.44
N GLN A 154 -12.97 -6.98 4.24
CA GLN A 154 -12.44 -8.28 3.85
C GLN A 154 -10.90 -8.25 3.81
N GLY A 155 -10.26 -9.34 4.25
CA GLY A 155 -8.81 -9.48 4.22
C GLY A 155 -8.04 -8.64 5.26
N VAL A 156 -8.73 -7.91 6.17
CA VAL A 156 -8.07 -7.27 7.32
C VAL A 156 -8.13 -8.17 8.55
N TYR A 157 -7.08 -8.17 9.37
CA TYR A 157 -7.02 -8.97 10.59
C TYR A 157 -8.12 -8.63 11.60
N LEU A 158 -8.67 -7.41 11.54
CA LEU A 158 -9.76 -6.97 12.41
C LEU A 158 -11.03 -7.80 12.22
N TYR A 159 -11.26 -8.33 11.03
CA TYR A 159 -12.40 -9.20 10.77
C TYR A 159 -12.29 -10.51 11.56
N ASP A 160 -11.08 -11.03 11.76
CA ASP A 160 -10.87 -12.26 12.55
C ASP A 160 -11.03 -12.02 14.03
N LEU A 161 -10.70 -10.82 14.53
CA LEU A 161 -10.90 -10.44 15.93
C LEU A 161 -12.36 -10.45 16.36
N ILE A 162 -13.34 -10.34 15.44
CA ILE A 162 -14.77 -10.40 15.75
C ILE A 162 -15.12 -11.70 16.48
N SER A 163 -14.47 -12.80 16.16
CA SER A 163 -14.69 -14.10 16.81
C SER A 163 -14.31 -14.13 18.30
N GLN A 164 -13.54 -13.14 18.77
CA GLN A 164 -13.16 -13.00 20.18
C GLN A 164 -14.21 -12.26 21.00
N ILE A 165 -15.26 -11.71 20.36
CA ILE A 165 -16.34 -10.97 21.05
C ILE A 165 -17.43 -11.96 21.45
N PRO A 166 -17.68 -12.17 22.76
CA PRO A 166 -18.62 -13.20 23.23
C PRO A 166 -20.03 -12.98 22.71
N GLY A 167 -20.57 -13.99 22.02
CA GLY A 167 -21.95 -13.98 21.53
C GLY A 167 -22.26 -12.98 20.41
N ALA A 168 -21.27 -12.28 19.88
CA ALA A 168 -21.46 -11.43 18.71
C ALA A 168 -21.76 -12.25 17.44
N LYS A 169 -22.52 -11.67 16.52
CA LYS A 169 -22.86 -12.27 15.22
C LYS A 169 -21.94 -11.66 14.14
N LYS A 170 -21.00 -12.45 13.69
CA LYS A 170 -20.09 -12.06 12.60
C LYS A 170 -20.86 -12.03 11.28
N GLU A 171 -21.02 -10.84 10.69
CA GLU A 171 -21.67 -10.63 9.40
C GLU A 171 -20.65 -10.79 8.27
N THR A 172 -21.12 -10.86 7.02
CA THR A 172 -20.26 -10.93 5.83
C THR A 172 -19.32 -9.74 5.76
N ALA A 173 -18.06 -9.98 5.49
CA ALA A 173 -17.05 -8.93 5.31
C ALA A 173 -17.40 -8.03 4.11
N MET A 174 -17.04 -6.75 4.21
CA MET A 174 -17.24 -5.76 3.15
C MET A 174 -15.98 -5.65 2.28
N GLY A 175 -16.15 -5.42 0.97
CA GLY A 175 -15.02 -5.28 0.04
C GLY A 175 -14.26 -3.96 0.17
N ASP A 176 -14.93 -2.91 0.65
CA ASP A 176 -14.40 -1.57 0.91
C ASP A 176 -15.23 -0.86 1.98
N PHE A 177 -14.85 0.37 2.36
CA PHE A 177 -15.57 1.22 3.31
C PHE A 177 -16.45 2.25 2.61
#